data_42f50d1e51ae18605b7b46b1bf91b0e0
#
_entry.id   42f50d1e51ae18605b7b46b1bf91b0e0
#
_cell.length_a   1.000
_cell.length_b   1.000
_cell.length_c   1.000
_cell.angle_alpha   90.00
_cell.angle_beta   90.00
_cell.angle_gamma   90.00
#
_symmetry.space_group_name_H-M   'P 1'
#
loop_
_entity.id
_entity.type
_entity.pdbx_description
1 polymer ?
#
loop_
_entity_poly.entity_id
_entity_poly.type
_entity_poly.pdbx_seq_one_letter_code
_entity_poly.pdbx_strand_id
1 'polypeptide(L)'
;MGDELTVCDVLVVGAGPGGGNAALQCSRKGLSTIIIEDPPEIGTPVHCGECISEIACQNLELTLPEEVISKRVHGIRVIFPDGTEKRLTEEGYVLEKHLFERWITDEAVSAGATLNLGHKLLSMDRAEGEPFSV
;
A
#
# COMPACT_ATOMS: atom_id res chain seq x y z
N MET A 1 -9.35 6.96 -32.89
CA MET A 1 -8.07 6.82 -32.22
C MET A 1 -8.08 5.44 -31.62
N GLY A 2 -7.14 4.59 -32.03
CA GLY A 2 -7.08 3.23 -31.50
C GLY A 2 -6.65 3.28 -30.06
N ASP A 3 -7.26 2.44 -29.22
CA ASP A 3 -6.81 2.21 -27.85
C ASP A 3 -5.39 1.65 -27.93
N GLU A 4 -4.41 2.45 -27.52
CA GLU A 4 -3.03 2.02 -27.45
C GLU A 4 -2.90 1.07 -26.26
N LEU A 5 -2.63 -0.21 -26.53
CA LEU A 5 -2.43 -1.22 -25.49
C LEU A 5 -1.19 -0.85 -24.69
N THR A 6 -1.38 -0.66 -23.40
CA THR A 6 -0.27 -0.47 -22.45
C THR A 6 0.14 -1.83 -21.90
N VAL A 7 1.42 -2.16 -22.01
CA VAL A 7 2.00 -3.42 -21.50
C VAL A 7 2.90 -3.11 -20.30
N CYS A 8 2.79 -3.90 -19.26
CA CYS A 8 3.66 -3.82 -18.09
C CYS A 8 3.97 -5.22 -17.54
N ASP A 9 5.02 -5.34 -16.72
CA ASP A 9 5.33 -6.59 -16.03
C ASP A 9 4.38 -6.84 -14.86
N VAL A 10 3.97 -5.75 -14.18
CA VAL A 10 3.13 -5.81 -12.98
C VAL A 10 2.07 -4.72 -13.03
N LEU A 11 0.80 -5.13 -12.93
CA LEU A 11 -0.31 -4.24 -12.65
C LEU A 11 -0.72 -4.38 -11.19
N VAL A 12 -0.67 -3.28 -10.45
CA VAL A 12 -1.13 -3.19 -9.07
C VAL A 12 -2.49 -2.52 -9.05
N VAL A 13 -3.48 -3.19 -8.51
CA VAL A 13 -4.85 -2.69 -8.36
C VAL A 13 -5.09 -2.23 -6.92
N GLY A 14 -5.18 -0.93 -6.74
CA GLY A 14 -5.33 -0.27 -5.44
C GLY A 14 -4.02 0.30 -4.90
N ALA A 15 -4.04 1.58 -4.53
CA ALA A 15 -2.90 2.33 -3.97
C ALA A 15 -2.90 2.37 -2.42
N GLY A 16 -3.54 1.41 -1.76
CA GLY A 16 -3.44 1.24 -0.31
C GLY A 16 -2.05 0.75 0.13
N PRO A 17 -1.82 0.50 1.44
CA PRO A 17 -0.51 0.11 1.98
C PRO A 17 0.11 -1.11 1.29
N GLY A 18 -0.72 -2.12 1.01
CA GLY A 18 -0.28 -3.35 0.33
C GLY A 18 0.12 -3.10 -1.12
N GLY A 19 -0.74 -2.40 -1.88
CA GLY A 19 -0.48 -2.07 -3.28
C GLY A 19 0.70 -1.12 -3.45
N GLY A 20 0.76 -0.06 -2.65
CA GLY A 20 1.88 0.88 -2.66
C GLY A 20 3.22 0.20 -2.38
N ASN A 21 3.29 -0.65 -1.35
CA ASN A 21 4.51 -1.40 -1.06
C ASN A 21 4.85 -2.43 -2.14
N ALA A 22 3.86 -3.17 -2.67
CA ALA A 22 4.08 -4.11 -3.77
C ALA A 22 4.67 -3.40 -4.99
N ALA A 23 4.09 -2.27 -5.37
CA ALA A 23 4.58 -1.46 -6.48
C ALA A 23 6.01 -0.95 -6.23
N LEU A 24 6.29 -0.47 -5.00
CA LEU A 24 7.62 -0.02 -4.60
C LEU A 24 8.66 -1.13 -4.76
N GLN A 25 8.37 -2.33 -4.25
CA GLN A 25 9.30 -3.47 -4.34
C GLN A 25 9.51 -3.94 -5.78
N CYS A 26 8.45 -3.98 -6.58
CA CYS A 26 8.54 -4.34 -8.00
C CYS A 26 9.38 -3.33 -8.79
N SER A 27 9.12 -2.03 -8.59
CA SER A 27 9.86 -0.96 -9.28
C SER A 27 11.33 -0.92 -8.86
N ARG A 28 11.67 -1.14 -7.59
CA ARG A 28 13.05 -1.26 -7.12
C ARG A 28 13.81 -2.42 -7.78
N LYS A 29 13.10 -3.45 -8.22
CA LYS A 29 13.68 -4.59 -8.98
C LYS A 29 13.73 -4.33 -10.49
N GLY A 30 13.36 -3.16 -10.95
CA GLY A 30 13.40 -2.77 -12.36
C GLY A 30 12.24 -3.31 -13.20
N LEU A 31 11.15 -3.80 -12.57
CA LEU A 31 9.96 -4.23 -13.28
C LEU A 31 9.13 -3.02 -13.71
N SER A 32 8.63 -3.02 -14.95
CA SER A 32 7.66 -2.03 -15.41
C SER A 32 6.36 -2.21 -14.61
N THR A 33 6.05 -1.26 -13.75
CA THR A 33 4.96 -1.35 -12.79
C THR A 33 3.95 -0.24 -12.99
N ILE A 34 2.68 -0.59 -13.09
CA ILE A 34 1.57 0.36 -13.16
C ILE A 34 0.68 0.15 -11.94
N ILE A 35 0.31 1.25 -11.29
CA ILE A 35 -0.68 1.29 -10.21
C ILE A 35 -1.94 1.92 -10.76
N ILE A 36 -3.09 1.28 -10.57
CA ILE A 36 -4.40 1.88 -10.81
C ILE A 36 -5.16 2.01 -9.49
N GLU A 37 -5.85 3.14 -9.32
CA GLU A 37 -6.64 3.44 -8.14
C GLU A 37 -7.97 4.05 -8.56
N ASP A 38 -9.10 3.47 -8.07
CA ASP A 38 -10.46 3.92 -8.44
C ASP A 38 -10.77 5.32 -7.90
N PRO A 39 -10.56 5.66 -6.60
CA PRO A 39 -10.68 7.03 -6.15
C PRO A 39 -9.70 7.99 -6.83
N PRO A 40 -10.10 9.24 -7.03
CA PRO A 40 -9.21 10.27 -7.57
C PRO A 40 -8.18 10.76 -6.55
N GLU A 41 -8.27 10.30 -5.31
CA GLU A 41 -7.40 10.69 -4.21
C GLU A 41 -7.01 9.48 -3.35
N ILE A 42 -5.71 9.31 -3.11
CA ILE A 42 -5.18 8.21 -2.30
C ILE A 42 -5.46 8.46 -0.81
N GLY A 43 -5.81 7.38 -0.10
CA GLY A 43 -5.91 7.40 1.35
C GLY A 43 -7.21 7.96 1.91
N THR A 44 -8.21 8.22 1.09
CA THR A 44 -9.52 8.74 1.51
C THR A 44 -10.67 7.91 0.97
N PRO A 45 -11.69 7.61 1.81
CA PRO A 45 -11.77 7.82 3.26
C PRO A 45 -10.90 6.81 4.05
N VAL A 46 -10.51 7.18 5.28
CA VAL A 46 -9.75 6.29 6.17
C VAL A 46 -10.68 5.26 6.83
N HIS A 47 -10.37 3.97 6.67
CA HIS A 47 -11.14 2.84 7.22
C HIS A 47 -10.27 1.87 8.02
N CYS A 48 -9.34 2.37 8.84
CA CYS A 48 -8.35 1.53 9.50
C CYS A 48 -8.02 2.05 10.91
N GLY A 49 -7.55 1.16 11.79
CA GLY A 49 -7.00 1.52 13.11
C GLY A 49 -5.60 2.15 13.07
N GLU A 50 -5.03 2.30 11.89
CA GLU A 50 -3.83 3.10 11.60
C GLU A 50 -2.55 2.68 12.33
N CYS A 51 -2.47 1.44 12.84
CA CYS A 51 -1.31 0.96 13.57
C CYS A 51 -0.38 0.11 12.71
N ILE A 52 0.93 0.33 12.88
CA ILE A 52 1.99 -0.52 12.31
C ILE A 52 3.06 -0.78 13.37
N SER A 53 3.59 -2.01 13.44
CA SER A 53 4.71 -2.30 14.33
C SER A 53 6.04 -1.86 13.75
N GLU A 54 7.00 -1.55 14.63
CA GLU A 54 8.37 -1.23 14.20
C GLU A 54 9.02 -2.41 13.49
N ILE A 55 8.75 -3.65 13.93
CA ILE A 55 9.24 -4.87 13.29
C ILE A 55 8.71 -4.99 11.85
N ALA A 56 7.45 -4.63 11.61
CA ALA A 56 6.89 -4.63 10.25
C ALA A 56 7.61 -3.61 9.36
N CYS A 57 7.89 -2.41 9.87
CA CYS A 57 8.66 -1.41 9.14
C CYS A 57 10.06 -1.92 8.80
N GLN A 58 10.75 -2.55 9.74
CA GLN A 58 12.08 -3.13 9.53
C GLN A 58 12.05 -4.24 8.47
N ASN A 59 11.10 -5.17 8.56
CA ASN A 59 10.96 -6.27 7.59
C ASN A 59 10.64 -5.82 6.17
N LEU A 60 9.96 -4.69 6.04
CA LEU A 60 9.58 -4.09 4.76
C LEU A 60 10.59 -3.03 4.28
N GLU A 61 11.67 -2.83 5.03
CA GLU A 61 12.69 -1.79 4.75
C GLU A 61 12.08 -0.38 4.56
N LEU A 62 11.09 -0.06 5.40
CA LEU A 62 10.40 1.22 5.40
C LEU A 62 10.98 2.14 6.47
N THR A 63 11.45 3.31 6.07
CA THR A 63 11.82 4.41 6.97
C THR A 63 10.71 5.45 6.91
N LEU A 64 9.84 5.45 7.94
CA LEU A 64 8.69 6.33 7.99
C LEU A 64 9.12 7.78 8.20
N PRO A 65 8.68 8.74 7.36
CA PRO A 65 8.85 10.16 7.64
C PRO A 65 8.03 10.58 8.87
N GLU A 66 8.51 11.58 9.60
CA GLU A 66 7.83 12.02 10.83
C GLU A 66 6.40 12.54 10.58
N GLU A 67 6.12 13.11 9.42
CA GLU A 67 4.79 13.61 9.05
C GLU A 67 3.73 12.52 8.88
N VAL A 68 4.13 11.26 8.66
CA VAL A 68 3.18 10.13 8.59
C VAL A 68 2.95 9.49 9.95
N ILE A 69 3.70 9.89 10.99
CA ILE A 69 3.59 9.34 12.33
C ILE A 69 2.73 10.25 13.21
N SER A 70 1.52 9.81 13.53
CA SER A 70 0.66 10.52 14.47
C SER A 70 1.14 10.32 15.92
N LYS A 71 1.54 9.10 16.26
CA LYS A 71 2.00 8.75 17.61
C LYS A 71 2.91 7.53 17.64
N ARG A 72 3.94 7.56 18.50
CA ARG A 72 4.72 6.38 18.88
C ARG A 72 4.04 5.64 20.02
N VAL A 73 3.98 4.31 19.96
CA VAL A 73 3.37 3.45 20.97
C VAL A 73 4.34 2.35 21.40
N HIS A 74 4.25 1.94 22.69
CA HIS A 74 5.16 0.98 23.31
C HIS A 74 4.49 -0.36 23.63
N GLY A 75 3.30 -0.60 23.11
CA GLY A 75 2.58 -1.85 23.30
C GLY A 75 1.11 -1.75 22.99
N ILE A 76 0.49 -2.92 23.02
CA ILE A 76 -0.95 -3.10 22.79
C ILE A 76 -1.56 -3.77 24.00
N ARG A 77 -2.68 -3.23 24.47
CA ARG A 77 -3.52 -3.85 25.49
C ARG A 77 -4.77 -4.41 24.83
N VAL A 78 -4.93 -5.71 24.89
CA VAL A 78 -6.12 -6.41 24.42
C VAL A 78 -7.01 -6.73 25.62
N ILE A 79 -8.26 -6.32 25.57
CA ILE A 79 -9.28 -6.61 26.58
C ILE A 79 -10.30 -7.53 25.94
N PHE A 80 -10.48 -8.73 26.50
CA PHE A 80 -11.43 -9.71 26.01
C PHE A 80 -12.84 -9.46 26.56
N PRO A 81 -13.90 -10.00 25.94
CA PRO A 81 -15.29 -9.82 26.40
C PRO A 81 -15.55 -10.29 27.83
N ASP A 82 -14.77 -11.27 28.32
CA ASP A 82 -14.84 -11.78 29.69
C ASP A 82 -14.10 -10.88 30.73
N GLY A 83 -13.53 -9.77 30.29
CA GLY A 83 -12.77 -8.83 31.11
C GLY A 83 -11.30 -9.22 31.30
N THR A 84 -10.84 -10.33 30.78
CA THR A 84 -9.41 -10.67 30.83
C THR A 84 -8.59 -9.72 29.98
N GLU A 85 -7.34 -9.46 30.38
CA GLU A 85 -6.43 -8.57 29.66
C GLU A 85 -5.16 -9.30 29.25
N LYS A 86 -4.69 -8.97 28.04
CA LYS A 86 -3.35 -9.35 27.57
C LYS A 86 -2.61 -8.11 27.12
N ARG A 87 -1.36 -7.99 27.55
CA ARG A 87 -0.45 -6.92 27.11
C ARG A 87 0.64 -7.50 26.24
N LEU A 88 0.85 -6.86 25.10
CA LEU A 88 1.93 -7.15 24.16
C LEU A 88 2.86 -5.93 24.19
N THR A 89 4.12 -6.13 24.55
CA THR A 89 5.15 -5.10 24.55
C THR A 89 5.84 -5.09 23.19
N GLU A 90 5.27 -4.36 22.26
CA GLU A 90 5.81 -4.21 20.92
C GLU A 90 5.81 -2.73 20.54
N GLU A 91 6.97 -2.21 20.17
CA GLU A 91 7.09 -0.84 19.68
C GLU A 91 6.40 -0.68 18.34
N GLY A 92 5.78 0.46 18.14
CA GLY A 92 5.08 0.74 16.90
C GLY A 92 4.59 2.18 16.79
N TYR A 93 3.79 2.41 15.78
CA TYR A 93 3.29 3.73 15.42
C TYR A 93 1.79 3.69 15.16
N VAL A 94 1.11 4.77 15.52
CA VAL A 94 -0.17 5.16 14.96
C VAL A 94 0.14 6.13 13.82
N LEU A 95 -0.41 5.90 12.65
CA LEU A 95 -0.09 6.65 11.45
C LEU A 95 -1.19 7.68 11.12
N GLU A 96 -0.80 8.74 10.46
CA GLU A 96 -1.68 9.52 9.59
C GLU A 96 -1.84 8.73 8.27
N LYS A 97 -2.79 7.79 8.27
CA LYS A 97 -2.86 6.75 7.23
C LYS A 97 -2.95 7.30 5.81
N HIS A 98 -3.72 8.36 5.60
CA HIS A 98 -3.83 9.01 4.29
C HIS A 98 -2.49 9.59 3.80
N LEU A 99 -1.66 10.13 4.72
CA LEU A 99 -0.32 10.59 4.40
C LEU A 99 0.63 9.42 4.15
N PHE A 100 0.50 8.35 4.93
CA PHE A 100 1.30 7.14 4.74
C PHE A 100 1.04 6.49 3.37
N GLU A 101 -0.23 6.36 2.96
CA GLU A 101 -0.59 5.76 1.68
C GLU A 101 -0.09 6.61 0.49
N ARG A 102 -0.17 7.92 0.60
CA ARG A 102 0.42 8.84 -0.39
C ARG A 102 1.93 8.68 -0.44
N TRP A 103 2.59 8.74 0.71
CA TRP A 103 4.04 8.61 0.80
C TRP A 103 4.56 7.31 0.18
N ILE A 104 4.00 6.13 0.53
CA ILE A 104 4.48 4.86 -0.01
C ILE A 104 4.22 4.74 -1.52
N THR A 105 3.14 5.35 -2.01
CA THR A 105 2.87 5.43 -3.45
C THR A 105 3.84 6.36 -4.17
N ASP A 106 4.17 7.51 -3.58
CA ASP A 106 5.16 8.45 -4.11
C ASP A 106 6.56 7.84 -4.15
N GLU A 107 6.93 7.03 -3.15
CA GLU A 107 8.15 6.22 -3.15
C GLU A 107 8.16 5.23 -4.33
N ALA A 108 7.02 4.56 -4.60
CA ALA A 108 6.89 3.65 -5.73
C ALA A 108 7.04 4.39 -7.08
N VAL A 109 6.42 5.55 -7.22
CA VAL A 109 6.54 6.40 -8.42
C VAL A 109 7.98 6.89 -8.59
N SER A 110 8.63 7.30 -7.51
CA SER A 110 10.04 7.72 -7.52
C SER A 110 10.99 6.57 -7.91
N ALA A 111 10.59 5.32 -7.61
CA ALA A 111 11.32 4.12 -8.01
C ALA A 111 11.00 3.67 -9.45
N GLY A 112 10.08 4.33 -10.15
CA GLY A 112 9.76 4.10 -11.56
C GLY A 112 8.36 3.55 -11.85
N ALA A 113 7.47 3.42 -10.85
CA ALA A 113 6.08 3.05 -11.09
C ALA A 113 5.30 4.18 -11.78
N THR A 114 4.32 3.82 -12.59
CA THR A 114 3.32 4.75 -13.13
C THR A 114 2.05 4.67 -12.29
N LEU A 115 1.52 5.80 -11.88
CA LEU A 115 0.27 5.90 -11.11
C LEU A 115 -0.85 6.48 -11.96
N ASN A 116 -1.98 5.77 -12.04
CA ASN A 116 -3.19 6.19 -12.71
C ASN A 116 -4.35 6.24 -11.72
N LEU A 117 -4.74 7.44 -11.31
CA LEU A 117 -5.90 7.68 -10.45
C LEU A 117 -7.20 7.72 -11.27
N GLY A 118 -8.33 7.45 -10.63
CA GLY A 118 -9.63 7.40 -11.28
C GLY A 118 -9.80 6.22 -12.24
N HIS A 119 -8.99 5.17 -12.08
CA HIS A 119 -9.02 3.97 -12.91
C HIS A 119 -9.47 2.76 -12.12
N LYS A 120 -10.56 2.14 -12.57
CA LYS A 120 -11.16 0.98 -11.94
C LYS A 120 -10.96 -0.27 -12.77
N LEU A 121 -10.46 -1.34 -12.15
CA LEU A 121 -10.47 -2.67 -12.77
C LEU A 121 -11.91 -3.16 -12.94
N LEU A 122 -12.33 -3.43 -14.17
CA LEU A 122 -13.68 -3.92 -14.47
C LEU A 122 -13.69 -5.43 -14.70
N SER A 123 -12.69 -5.94 -15.40
CA SER A 123 -12.55 -7.36 -15.69
C SER A 123 -11.08 -7.72 -15.86
N MET A 124 -10.79 -8.99 -15.74
CA MET A 124 -9.47 -9.54 -15.96
C MET A 124 -9.61 -10.91 -16.59
N ASP A 125 -9.00 -11.10 -17.75
CA ASP A 125 -9.02 -12.35 -18.49
C ASP A 125 -7.59 -12.90 -18.68
N ARG A 126 -7.47 -14.21 -18.78
CA ARG A 126 -6.21 -14.87 -19.09
C ARG A 126 -6.46 -16.17 -19.85
N ALA A 127 -5.89 -16.29 -21.04
CA ALA A 127 -5.76 -17.58 -21.72
C ALA A 127 -4.57 -18.36 -21.12
N GLU A 128 -4.59 -19.70 -21.24
CA GLU A 128 -3.51 -20.54 -20.72
C GLU A 128 -2.18 -20.20 -21.43
N GLY A 129 -1.16 -19.87 -20.65
CA GLY A 129 0.16 -19.48 -21.14
C GLY A 129 0.31 -18.04 -21.62
N GLU A 130 -0.78 -17.25 -21.62
CA GLU A 130 -0.76 -15.86 -22.05
C GLU A 130 -0.69 -14.89 -20.84
N PRO A 131 -0.25 -13.63 -21.07
CA PRO A 131 -0.38 -12.57 -20.08
C PRO A 131 -1.84 -12.30 -19.70
N PHE A 132 -2.04 -11.63 -18.56
CA PHE A 132 -3.36 -11.10 -18.22
C PHE A 132 -3.74 -9.96 -19.17
N SER A 133 -5.04 -9.91 -19.52
CA SER A 133 -5.68 -8.78 -20.18
C SER A 133 -6.67 -8.12 -19.22
N VAL A 134 -6.63 -6.81 -19.10
CA VAL A 134 -7.47 -6.03 -18.17
C VAL A 134 -8.14 -4.88 -18.88
#